data_8c9b217595b226107da93a8858e6b983
#
_entry.id   8c9b217595b226107da93a8858e6b983
#
_cell.length_a   1.000
_cell.length_b   1.000
_cell.length_c   1.000
_cell.angle_alpha   90.00
_cell.angle_beta   90.00
_cell.angle_gamma   90.00
#
_symmetry.space_group_name_H-M   'P 1'
#
loop_
_entity.id
_entity.type
_entity.pdbx_description
1 polymer ?
#
loop_
_entity_poly.entity_id
_entity_poly.type
_entity_poly.pdbx_seq_one_letter_code
_entity_poly.pdbx_strand_id
1 'polypeptide(L)'
;MSSQASFAIFSLDDFPIFPKLSTVGDYNPSLLQRTFNQFTDNKPDYDRETRMIGEIEEAVMDGDVEYLPLENDKEVFSIYMEPESDAPKGGVIILHSRGYHANWTSVIKPLRVGLADKGWHSLSVQMPVLDKNATYYDYVPIFPYAHERIEAAIDFYKQRGVDNIILISHGCGAHMSMSYFDKYGDDKINAYVGIGMGATDYKQKVIKRFPLDIMLKPVLDVYGERDFPGVVRLSESRKALMDISGNKKNAQKVIKGADHYYKEEGSADNLIKVIDTWLSNLK
;
A
#
# COMPACT_ATOMS: atom_id res chain seq x y z
N MET A 1 -33.26 41.68 -1.69
CA MET A 1 -33.39 40.43 -0.92
C MET A 1 -32.37 39.46 -1.48
N SER A 2 -31.18 39.40 -0.86
CA SER A 2 -30.11 38.50 -1.27
C SER A 2 -30.19 37.22 -0.45
N SER A 3 -30.48 36.12 -1.10
CA SER A 3 -30.43 34.76 -0.51
C SER A 3 -29.00 34.40 -0.29
N GLN A 4 -28.50 34.38 0.95
CA GLN A 4 -27.26 33.75 1.33
C GLN A 4 -27.48 32.23 1.38
N ALA A 5 -26.86 31.49 0.46
CA ALA A 5 -26.78 30.05 0.57
C ALA A 5 -25.82 29.71 1.71
N SER A 6 -26.34 29.14 2.77
CA SER A 6 -25.58 28.59 3.89
C SER A 6 -24.96 27.29 3.42
N PHE A 7 -23.65 27.31 3.19
CA PHE A 7 -22.88 26.07 3.02
C PHE A 7 -22.75 25.39 4.37
N ALA A 8 -23.42 24.26 4.55
CA ALA A 8 -23.20 23.39 5.69
C ALA A 8 -21.75 22.87 5.63
N ILE A 9 -20.90 23.36 6.52
CA ILE A 9 -19.56 22.82 6.76
C ILE A 9 -19.78 21.50 7.51
N PHE A 10 -19.73 20.39 6.81
CA PHE A 10 -19.68 19.07 7.44
C PHE A 10 -18.37 18.96 8.20
N SER A 11 -18.44 18.83 9.52
CA SER A 11 -17.29 18.51 10.36
C SER A 11 -16.90 17.04 10.14
N LEU A 12 -15.59 16.74 10.16
CA LEU A 12 -15.08 15.37 10.15
C LEU A 12 -15.58 14.53 11.34
N ASP A 13 -16.09 15.20 12.38
CA ASP A 13 -16.71 14.58 13.56
C ASP A 13 -18.10 13.96 13.28
N ASP A 14 -18.73 14.30 12.14
CA ASP A 14 -20.01 13.76 11.72
C ASP A 14 -19.92 12.38 11.06
N PHE A 15 -18.70 11.89 10.81
CA PHE A 15 -18.48 10.56 10.27
C PHE A 15 -18.31 9.53 11.39
N PRO A 16 -19.26 8.60 11.60
CA PRO A 16 -19.25 7.65 12.73
C PRO A 16 -18.11 6.61 12.70
N ILE A 17 -17.23 6.69 11.72
CA ILE A 17 -16.15 5.73 11.45
C ILE A 17 -14.79 6.26 11.89
N PHE A 18 -14.64 7.56 12.13
CA PHE A 18 -13.40 8.15 12.61
C PHE A 18 -13.50 8.41 14.12
N PRO A 19 -12.53 7.97 14.92
CA PRO A 19 -12.40 8.52 16.28
C PRO A 19 -12.24 10.03 16.15
N LYS A 20 -12.97 10.79 17.00
CA LYS A 20 -12.84 12.25 17.04
C LYS A 20 -11.37 12.64 17.04
N LEU A 21 -10.98 13.69 16.31
CA LEU A 21 -9.59 14.19 16.21
C LEU A 21 -8.90 14.44 17.57
N SER A 22 -9.69 14.52 18.67
CA SER A 22 -9.20 14.63 20.04
C SER A 22 -8.69 13.31 20.64
N THR A 23 -8.82 12.17 19.96
CA THR A 23 -8.56 10.83 20.50
C THR A 23 -7.40 10.09 19.82
N VAL A 24 -6.42 10.81 19.28
CA VAL A 24 -5.12 10.23 18.88
C VAL A 24 -4.40 9.56 20.08
N GLY A 25 -5.03 9.53 21.25
CA GLY A 25 -4.54 8.93 22.47
C GLY A 25 -5.25 7.66 22.97
N ASP A 26 -6.37 7.24 22.37
CA ASP A 26 -7.24 6.20 22.96
C ASP A 26 -7.01 4.77 22.43
N TYR A 27 -5.89 4.48 21.78
CA TYR A 27 -5.40 3.11 21.76
C TYR A 27 -4.91 2.77 23.18
N ASN A 28 -5.82 2.20 23.96
CA ASN A 28 -5.50 1.68 25.30
C ASN A 28 -5.40 0.15 25.18
N PRO A 29 -4.22 -0.40 24.85
CA PRO A 29 -4.03 -1.85 24.85
C PRO A 29 -4.35 -2.36 26.24
N SER A 30 -5.00 -3.56 26.34
CA SER A 30 -5.24 -4.21 27.62
C SER A 30 -3.94 -4.26 28.43
N LEU A 31 -4.02 -4.30 29.75
CA LEU A 31 -2.84 -4.36 30.64
C LEU A 31 -1.92 -5.53 30.24
N LEU A 32 -2.50 -6.67 29.84
CA LEU A 32 -1.79 -7.83 29.30
C LEU A 32 -1.06 -7.50 28.00
N GLN A 33 -1.67 -6.75 27.11
CA GLN A 33 -1.06 -6.35 25.83
C GLN A 33 0.05 -5.31 26.04
N ARG A 34 -0.10 -4.40 27.01
CA ARG A 34 0.97 -3.46 27.42
C ARG A 34 2.16 -4.21 28.01
N THR A 35 1.89 -5.21 28.85
CA THR A 35 2.93 -6.05 29.45
C THR A 35 3.61 -6.90 28.36
N PHE A 36 2.85 -7.48 27.47
CA PHE A 36 3.37 -8.25 26.33
C PHE A 36 4.19 -7.39 25.38
N ASN A 37 3.70 -6.19 25.05
CA ASN A 37 4.42 -5.22 24.19
C ASN A 37 5.68 -4.63 24.87
N GLN A 38 5.79 -4.65 26.20
CA GLN A 38 7.03 -4.31 26.93
C GLN A 38 8.08 -5.42 26.88
N PHE A 39 7.66 -6.68 26.69
CA PHE A 39 8.56 -7.83 26.62
C PHE A 39 8.82 -8.33 25.19
N THR A 40 8.01 -7.95 24.22
CA THR A 40 8.30 -8.17 22.81
C THR A 40 8.88 -6.89 22.24
N ASP A 41 10.14 -6.91 21.87
CA ASP A 41 10.68 -5.93 20.92
C ASP A 41 9.76 -5.94 19.71
N ASN A 42 9.01 -4.85 19.47
CA ASN A 42 8.13 -4.70 18.32
C ASN A 42 8.98 -4.61 17.04
N LYS A 43 9.56 -5.72 16.63
CA LYS A 43 10.43 -5.84 15.45
C LYS A 43 9.84 -6.84 14.47
N PRO A 44 10.15 -6.70 13.19
CA PRO A 44 9.87 -7.73 12.20
C PRO A 44 10.46 -9.09 12.61
N ASP A 45 9.83 -10.17 12.19
CA ASP A 45 10.35 -11.53 12.30
C ASP A 45 11.38 -11.76 11.17
N TYR A 46 12.61 -11.29 11.39
CA TYR A 46 13.70 -11.39 10.42
C TYR A 46 14.06 -12.83 10.09
N ASP A 47 13.95 -13.76 11.04
CA ASP A 47 14.23 -15.18 10.79
C ASP A 47 13.20 -15.79 9.84
N ARG A 48 11.93 -15.45 10.00
CA ARG A 48 10.88 -15.85 9.08
C ARG A 48 11.07 -15.20 7.71
N GLU A 49 11.40 -13.92 7.67
CA GLU A 49 11.68 -13.20 6.43
C GLU A 49 12.83 -13.87 5.66
N THR A 50 13.94 -14.20 6.32
CA THR A 50 15.09 -14.88 5.72
C THR A 50 14.70 -16.25 5.15
N ARG A 51 13.92 -17.05 5.89
CA ARG A 51 13.44 -18.35 5.38
C ARG A 51 12.55 -18.18 4.15
N MET A 52 11.63 -17.22 4.17
CA MET A 52 10.75 -16.94 3.03
C MET A 52 11.55 -16.47 1.81
N ILE A 53 12.55 -15.62 2.00
CA ILE A 53 13.42 -15.14 0.93
C ILE A 53 14.15 -16.31 0.30
N GLY A 54 14.77 -17.19 1.07
CA GLY A 54 15.47 -18.38 0.54
C GLY A 54 14.57 -19.28 -0.31
N GLU A 55 13.31 -19.48 0.10
CA GLU A 55 12.35 -20.28 -0.66
C GLU A 55 11.92 -19.61 -1.98
N ILE A 56 11.76 -18.29 -1.98
CA ILE A 56 11.26 -17.55 -3.17
C ILE A 56 12.37 -17.18 -4.13
N GLU A 57 13.59 -16.94 -3.67
CA GLU A 57 14.75 -16.57 -4.50
C GLU A 57 15.06 -17.66 -5.54
N GLU A 58 15.06 -18.92 -5.11
CA GLU A 58 15.26 -20.07 -6.02
C GLU A 58 14.09 -20.25 -7.02
N ALA A 59 12.91 -19.70 -6.71
CA ALA A 59 11.71 -19.82 -7.52
C ALA A 59 11.41 -18.60 -8.41
N VAL A 60 12.28 -17.58 -8.40
CA VAL A 60 12.11 -16.40 -9.25
C VAL A 60 12.44 -16.77 -10.69
N MET A 61 11.44 -16.72 -11.58
CA MET A 61 11.56 -16.99 -13.00
C MET A 61 11.31 -15.73 -13.85
N ASP A 62 10.73 -14.71 -13.24
CA ASP A 62 10.32 -13.47 -13.91
C ASP A 62 10.97 -12.28 -13.18
N GLY A 63 12.03 -11.73 -13.76
CA GLY A 63 12.79 -10.60 -13.23
C GLY A 63 14.05 -11.02 -12.48
N ASP A 64 14.80 -10.03 -12.04
CA ASP A 64 16.09 -10.16 -11.38
C ASP A 64 15.95 -9.92 -9.87
N VAL A 65 16.66 -10.71 -9.07
CA VAL A 65 16.75 -10.48 -7.63
C VAL A 65 17.68 -9.31 -7.36
N GLU A 66 17.20 -8.38 -6.56
CA GLU A 66 17.93 -7.19 -6.13
C GLU A 66 17.92 -7.11 -4.60
N TYR A 67 19.05 -6.79 -4.02
CA TYR A 67 19.21 -6.48 -2.60
C TYR A 67 19.47 -4.98 -2.45
N LEU A 68 18.44 -4.25 -1.98
CA LEU A 68 18.52 -2.79 -1.85
C LEU A 68 19.13 -2.44 -0.49
N PRO A 69 20.11 -1.52 -0.44
CA PRO A 69 20.76 -1.15 0.81
C PRO A 69 19.78 -0.41 1.75
N LEU A 70 19.81 -0.79 3.01
CA LEU A 70 19.14 -0.13 4.12
C LEU A 70 20.18 0.48 5.06
N GLU A 71 19.72 1.15 6.11
CA GLU A 71 20.60 1.63 7.17
C GLU A 71 21.29 0.45 7.91
N ASN A 72 22.47 0.74 8.49
CA ASN A 72 23.23 -0.22 9.30
C ASN A 72 23.67 -1.50 8.57
N ASP A 73 24.14 -1.36 7.34
CA ASP A 73 24.65 -2.46 6.49
C ASP A 73 23.65 -3.61 6.30
N LYS A 74 22.36 -3.31 6.37
CA LYS A 74 21.27 -4.22 6.04
C LYS A 74 20.85 -4.03 4.60
N GLU A 75 20.14 -5.03 4.08
CA GLU A 75 19.58 -5.02 2.74
C GLU A 75 18.14 -5.52 2.77
N VAL A 76 17.34 -5.08 1.81
CA VAL A 76 15.99 -5.62 1.58
C VAL A 76 15.93 -6.35 0.25
N PHE A 77 15.44 -7.59 0.31
CA PHE A 77 15.14 -8.39 -0.86
C PHE A 77 14.05 -7.75 -1.71
N SER A 78 14.29 -7.70 -3.01
CA SER A 78 13.35 -7.17 -3.99
C SER A 78 13.47 -7.94 -5.29
N ILE A 79 12.47 -7.85 -6.15
CA ILE A 79 12.51 -8.44 -7.48
C ILE A 79 12.20 -7.33 -8.48
N TYR A 80 13.15 -7.08 -9.34
CA TYR A 80 13.07 -6.08 -10.38
C TYR A 80 12.78 -6.72 -11.74
N MET A 81 12.01 -6.04 -12.56
CA MET A 81 11.75 -6.44 -13.93
C MET A 81 11.82 -5.22 -14.84
N GLU A 82 12.63 -5.33 -15.88
CA GLU A 82 12.74 -4.30 -16.91
C GLU A 82 11.44 -4.20 -17.73
N PRO A 83 11.11 -3.03 -18.25
CA PRO A 83 9.95 -2.86 -19.12
C PRO A 83 10.20 -3.48 -20.49
N GLU A 84 9.22 -4.12 -21.07
CA GLU A 84 9.22 -4.51 -22.46
C GLU A 84 8.95 -3.29 -23.39
N SER A 85 9.84 -2.30 -23.34
CA SER A 85 9.67 -1.07 -24.12
C SER A 85 10.97 -0.27 -24.21
N ASP A 86 11.33 0.17 -25.41
CA ASP A 86 12.45 1.11 -25.63
C ASP A 86 12.17 2.53 -25.08
N ALA A 87 10.92 2.83 -24.72
CA ALA A 87 10.51 4.09 -24.11
C ALA A 87 9.71 3.84 -22.82
N PRO A 88 10.40 3.55 -21.71
CA PRO A 88 9.74 3.27 -20.42
C PRO A 88 8.84 4.40 -19.94
N LYS A 89 7.69 4.05 -19.35
CA LYS A 89 6.73 5.02 -18.82
C LYS A 89 7.16 5.61 -17.47
N GLY A 90 8.02 4.92 -16.73
CA GLY A 90 8.47 5.22 -15.38
C GLY A 90 8.67 3.93 -14.57
N GLY A 91 8.76 4.04 -13.25
CA GLY A 91 8.95 2.93 -12.33
C GLY A 91 7.76 2.73 -11.39
N VAL A 92 7.37 1.48 -11.16
CA VAL A 92 6.36 1.11 -10.15
C VAL A 92 7.01 0.33 -9.03
N ILE A 93 6.82 0.77 -7.79
CA ILE A 93 7.22 0.07 -6.56
C ILE A 93 5.98 -0.64 -6.03
N ILE A 94 6.06 -1.96 -5.81
CA ILE A 94 4.92 -2.79 -5.44
C ILE A 94 5.14 -3.39 -4.05
N LEU A 95 4.24 -3.08 -3.10
CA LEU A 95 4.30 -3.52 -1.71
C LEU A 95 3.23 -4.57 -1.43
N HIS A 96 3.67 -5.72 -0.89
CA HIS A 96 2.77 -6.81 -0.55
C HIS A 96 2.03 -6.61 0.79
N SER A 97 0.97 -7.40 1.01
CA SER A 97 0.22 -7.42 2.26
C SER A 97 0.95 -8.22 3.34
N ARG A 98 0.49 -8.11 4.60
CA ARG A 98 1.02 -8.84 5.75
C ARG A 98 1.05 -10.34 5.53
N GLY A 99 2.09 -10.99 6.02
CA GLY A 99 2.27 -12.44 5.95
C GLY A 99 2.63 -12.99 4.58
N TYR A 100 2.68 -12.15 3.55
CA TYR A 100 3.08 -12.49 2.17
C TYR A 100 4.53 -12.07 1.88
N HIS A 101 4.91 -12.05 0.61
CA HIS A 101 6.28 -11.78 0.18
C HIS A 101 6.32 -11.11 -1.20
N ALA A 102 7.49 -10.61 -1.59
CA ALA A 102 7.72 -9.87 -2.83
C ALA A 102 7.40 -10.66 -4.13
N ASN A 103 7.31 -11.98 -4.07
CA ASN A 103 6.91 -12.84 -5.20
C ASN A 103 5.53 -13.48 -5.03
N TRP A 104 4.62 -12.85 -4.25
CA TRP A 104 3.30 -13.42 -3.98
C TRP A 104 2.47 -13.62 -5.26
N THR A 105 2.03 -14.84 -5.49
CA THR A 105 1.49 -15.30 -6.78
C THR A 105 0.14 -14.72 -7.17
N SER A 106 -0.68 -14.30 -6.20
CA SER A 106 -2.05 -13.87 -6.49
C SER A 106 -2.16 -12.41 -6.95
N VAL A 107 -1.33 -11.50 -6.43
CA VAL A 107 -1.42 -10.05 -6.72
C VAL A 107 -0.06 -9.48 -7.12
N ILE A 108 0.98 -9.75 -6.31
CA ILE A 108 2.27 -9.05 -6.44
C ILE A 108 3.02 -9.46 -7.71
N LYS A 109 3.19 -10.77 -7.94
CA LYS A 109 3.83 -11.29 -9.15
C LYS A 109 3.06 -10.89 -10.42
N PRO A 110 1.72 -11.07 -10.52
CA PRO A 110 0.96 -10.61 -11.67
C PRO A 110 1.09 -9.12 -11.95
N LEU A 111 1.08 -8.26 -10.91
CA LEU A 111 1.30 -6.83 -11.07
C LEU A 111 2.70 -6.51 -11.58
N ARG A 112 3.76 -7.14 -11.01
CA ARG A 112 5.13 -6.93 -11.44
C ARG A 112 5.31 -7.28 -12.92
N VAL A 113 4.89 -8.47 -13.32
CA VAL A 113 5.01 -8.95 -14.71
C VAL A 113 4.14 -8.11 -15.63
N GLY A 114 2.84 -8.00 -15.33
CA GLY A 114 1.91 -7.33 -16.24
C GLY A 114 2.14 -5.82 -16.40
N LEU A 115 2.73 -5.13 -15.40
CA LEU A 115 3.10 -3.72 -15.57
C LEU A 115 4.41 -3.58 -16.34
N ALA A 116 5.35 -4.53 -16.23
CA ALA A 116 6.54 -4.57 -17.09
C ALA A 116 6.14 -4.77 -18.56
N ASP A 117 5.22 -5.67 -18.87
CA ASP A 117 4.65 -5.86 -20.22
C ASP A 117 3.95 -4.59 -20.75
N LYS A 118 3.51 -3.71 -19.85
CA LYS A 118 2.90 -2.40 -20.22
C LYS A 118 3.93 -1.27 -20.33
N GLY A 119 5.21 -1.56 -20.20
CA GLY A 119 6.30 -0.60 -20.37
C GLY A 119 6.68 0.16 -19.09
N TRP A 120 6.41 -0.40 -17.91
CA TRP A 120 6.87 0.12 -16.63
C TRP A 120 8.06 -0.67 -16.11
N HIS A 121 9.11 0.00 -15.62
CA HIS A 121 10.02 -0.66 -14.69
C HIS A 121 9.21 -1.13 -13.50
N SER A 122 9.31 -2.36 -13.06
CA SER A 122 8.55 -2.85 -11.92
C SER A 122 9.46 -3.47 -10.86
N LEU A 123 9.26 -3.06 -9.60
CA LEU A 123 10.04 -3.50 -8.45
C LEU A 123 9.09 -3.93 -7.34
N SER A 124 9.04 -5.22 -7.04
CA SER A 124 8.33 -5.71 -5.86
C SER A 124 9.29 -5.87 -4.69
N VAL A 125 8.94 -5.27 -3.55
CA VAL A 125 9.81 -5.12 -2.37
C VAL A 125 9.31 -5.98 -1.22
N GLN A 126 10.22 -6.69 -0.54
CA GLN A 126 9.89 -7.44 0.67
C GLN A 126 9.56 -6.49 1.81
N MET A 127 8.33 -6.54 2.28
CA MET A 127 7.85 -5.75 3.41
C MET A 127 8.07 -6.50 4.73
N PRO A 128 8.09 -5.78 5.88
CA PRO A 128 8.21 -6.40 7.19
C PRO A 128 7.14 -7.46 7.41
N VAL A 129 7.54 -8.62 7.93
CA VAL A 129 6.62 -9.71 8.27
C VAL A 129 6.69 -10.06 9.75
N LEU A 130 5.61 -10.65 10.27
CA LEU A 130 5.50 -11.25 11.60
C LEU A 130 5.09 -12.72 11.47
N ASP A 131 4.92 -13.41 12.58
CA ASP A 131 4.37 -14.77 12.61
C ASP A 131 3.10 -14.88 11.76
N LYS A 132 2.87 -16.07 11.19
CA LYS A 132 1.72 -16.32 10.28
C LYS A 132 0.34 -16.07 10.92
N ASN A 133 0.24 -16.13 12.26
CA ASN A 133 -0.99 -15.88 12.98
C ASN A 133 -1.13 -14.41 13.44
N ALA A 134 -0.12 -13.57 13.17
CA ALA A 134 -0.15 -12.17 13.55
C ALA A 134 -1.29 -11.44 12.86
N THR A 135 -2.03 -10.69 13.63
CA THR A 135 -3.19 -9.91 13.20
C THR A 135 -2.78 -8.52 12.71
N TYR A 136 -3.72 -7.76 12.16
CA TYR A 136 -3.48 -6.37 11.79
C TYR A 136 -2.97 -5.53 12.99
N TYR A 137 -3.51 -5.75 14.19
CA TYR A 137 -3.08 -5.01 15.39
C TYR A 137 -1.64 -5.29 15.79
N ASP A 138 -1.15 -6.50 15.53
CA ASP A 138 0.25 -6.87 15.79
C ASP A 138 1.19 -6.19 14.77
N TYR A 139 0.71 -5.95 13.55
CA TYR A 139 1.49 -5.27 12.51
C TYR A 139 1.61 -3.76 12.69
N VAL A 140 0.64 -3.10 13.34
CA VAL A 140 0.65 -1.63 13.50
C VAL A 140 1.95 -1.10 14.10
N PRO A 141 2.54 -1.71 15.17
CA PRO A 141 3.80 -1.24 15.74
C PRO A 141 5.02 -1.36 14.81
N ILE A 142 4.96 -2.26 13.83
CA ILE A 142 6.09 -2.49 12.91
C ILE A 142 5.95 -1.76 11.56
N PHE A 143 4.89 -1.00 11.33
CA PHE A 143 4.78 -0.18 10.10
C PHE A 143 5.98 0.75 9.87
N PRO A 144 6.62 1.37 10.88
CA PRO A 144 7.80 2.18 10.65
C PRO A 144 8.98 1.45 9.97
N TYR A 145 9.10 0.13 10.11
CA TYR A 145 10.14 -0.65 9.42
C TYR A 145 9.90 -0.79 7.90
N ALA A 146 8.71 -0.45 7.44
CA ALA A 146 8.44 -0.36 6.00
C ALA A 146 9.01 0.93 5.39
N HIS A 147 9.23 1.98 6.19
CA HIS A 147 9.63 3.29 5.69
C HIS A 147 10.99 3.27 5.00
N GLU A 148 12.00 2.67 5.64
CA GLU A 148 13.35 2.54 5.06
C GLU A 148 13.35 1.71 3.77
N ARG A 149 12.47 0.71 3.68
CA ARG A 149 12.32 -0.14 2.48
C ARG A 149 11.69 0.61 1.31
N ILE A 150 10.72 1.49 1.60
CA ILE A 150 10.11 2.38 0.61
C ILE A 150 11.15 3.40 0.11
N GLU A 151 11.94 3.98 1.01
CA GLU A 151 13.02 4.91 0.64
C GLU A 151 14.07 4.23 -0.23
N ALA A 152 14.54 3.04 0.15
CA ALA A 152 15.50 2.27 -0.64
C ALA A 152 15.00 1.97 -2.06
N ALA A 153 13.70 1.65 -2.19
CA ALA A 153 13.08 1.41 -3.50
C ALA A 153 12.98 2.69 -4.35
N ILE A 154 12.68 3.83 -3.73
CA ILE A 154 12.67 5.13 -4.41
C ILE A 154 14.09 5.48 -4.87
N ASP A 155 15.09 5.30 -4.03
CA ASP A 155 16.49 5.59 -4.34
C ASP A 155 17.04 4.66 -5.43
N PHE A 156 16.62 3.38 -5.44
CA PHE A 156 16.93 2.44 -6.50
C PHE A 156 16.54 2.97 -7.88
N TYR A 157 15.35 3.54 -8.01
CA TYR A 157 14.89 4.14 -9.26
C TYR A 157 15.61 5.45 -9.59
N LYS A 158 15.80 6.32 -8.62
CA LYS A 158 16.53 7.59 -8.83
C LYS A 158 17.94 7.37 -9.33
N GLN A 159 18.67 6.39 -8.76
CA GLN A 159 20.02 6.04 -9.18
C GLN A 159 20.07 5.52 -10.63
N ARG A 160 18.96 4.99 -11.13
CA ARG A 160 18.80 4.53 -12.53
C ARG A 160 18.22 5.59 -13.46
N GLY A 161 18.04 6.84 -12.97
CA GLY A 161 17.48 7.94 -13.77
C GLY A 161 15.99 7.80 -14.05
N VAL A 162 15.26 7.01 -13.22
CA VAL A 162 13.80 6.86 -13.33
C VAL A 162 13.13 7.86 -12.38
N ASP A 163 12.62 8.96 -12.93
CA ASP A 163 12.04 10.06 -12.16
C ASP A 163 10.52 9.94 -11.96
N ASN A 164 9.82 9.26 -12.87
CA ASN A 164 8.37 9.02 -12.74
C ASN A 164 8.13 7.77 -11.89
N ILE A 165 8.02 7.94 -10.57
CA ILE A 165 7.92 6.87 -9.59
C ILE A 165 6.50 6.74 -9.05
N ILE A 166 5.92 5.55 -9.15
CA ILE A 166 4.58 5.22 -8.67
C ILE A 166 4.70 4.22 -7.52
N LEU A 167 4.03 4.49 -6.40
CA LEU A 167 3.93 3.54 -5.30
C LEU A 167 2.59 2.80 -5.37
N ILE A 168 2.65 1.48 -5.42
CA ILE A 168 1.49 0.57 -5.47
C ILE A 168 1.53 -0.32 -4.24
N SER A 169 0.44 -0.44 -3.49
CA SER A 169 0.42 -1.27 -2.30
C SER A 169 -0.89 -2.03 -2.14
N HIS A 170 -0.78 -3.28 -1.69
CA HIS A 170 -1.91 -4.18 -1.51
C HIS A 170 -2.19 -4.45 -0.03
N GLY A 171 -3.46 -4.39 0.37
CA GLY A 171 -3.93 -4.79 1.69
C GLY A 171 -3.19 -4.10 2.84
N CYS A 172 -2.49 -4.85 3.68
CA CYS A 172 -1.69 -4.29 4.78
C CYS A 172 -0.49 -3.47 4.29
N GLY A 173 0.04 -3.72 3.10
CA GLY A 173 1.04 -2.86 2.47
C GLY A 173 0.53 -1.43 2.27
N ALA A 174 -0.79 -1.26 2.04
CA ALA A 174 -1.39 0.06 1.98
C ALA A 174 -1.36 0.79 3.34
N HIS A 175 -1.53 0.08 4.45
CA HIS A 175 -1.37 0.69 5.79
C HIS A 175 0.08 1.10 6.06
N MET A 176 1.06 0.32 5.58
CA MET A 176 2.49 0.66 5.65
C MET A 176 2.80 1.92 4.85
N SER A 177 2.28 2.02 3.61
CA SER A 177 2.39 3.23 2.78
C SER A 177 1.73 4.44 3.41
N MET A 178 0.54 4.28 4.01
CA MET A 178 -0.15 5.38 4.69
C MET A 178 0.64 5.85 5.93
N SER A 179 1.27 4.92 6.67
CA SER A 179 2.19 5.28 7.76
C SER A 179 3.42 6.04 7.27
N TYR A 180 3.92 5.72 6.08
CA TYR A 180 5.00 6.43 5.42
C TYR A 180 4.56 7.87 5.04
N PHE A 181 3.42 8.01 4.36
CA PHE A 181 2.91 9.31 3.94
C PHE A 181 2.53 10.22 5.11
N ASP A 182 1.99 9.65 6.20
CA ASP A 182 1.69 10.40 7.42
C ASP A 182 2.95 11.02 8.05
N LYS A 183 4.10 10.38 7.88
CA LYS A 183 5.38 10.85 8.44
C LYS A 183 6.19 11.74 7.49
N TYR A 184 6.24 11.38 6.20
CA TYR A 184 7.17 11.97 5.23
C TYR A 184 6.49 12.73 4.10
N GLY A 185 5.15 12.66 3.98
CA GLY A 185 4.42 13.18 2.83
C GLY A 185 4.59 12.33 1.57
N ASP A 186 4.14 12.85 0.43
CA ASP A 186 4.10 12.14 -0.84
C ASP A 186 4.99 12.77 -1.94
N ASP A 187 5.90 13.67 -1.57
CA ASP A 187 6.71 14.44 -2.52
C ASP A 187 7.64 13.58 -3.38
N LYS A 188 8.10 12.45 -2.86
CA LYS A 188 9.09 11.57 -3.51
C LYS A 188 8.51 10.66 -4.57
N ILE A 189 7.18 10.64 -4.73
CA ILE A 189 6.47 9.84 -5.73
C ILE A 189 5.64 10.74 -6.66
N ASN A 190 5.19 10.19 -7.79
CA ASN A 190 4.37 10.90 -8.76
C ASN A 190 2.89 10.53 -8.69
N ALA A 191 2.57 9.33 -8.22
CA ALA A 191 1.21 8.88 -7.94
C ALA A 191 1.21 7.70 -6.96
N TYR A 192 0.07 7.46 -6.34
CA TYR A 192 -0.16 6.34 -5.43
C TYR A 192 -1.32 5.47 -5.89
N VAL A 193 -1.16 4.14 -5.78
CA VAL A 193 -2.24 3.17 -6.01
C VAL A 193 -2.42 2.31 -4.77
N GLY A 194 -3.57 2.42 -4.12
CA GLY A 194 -3.93 1.58 -2.99
C GLY A 194 -4.92 0.50 -3.41
N ILE A 195 -4.52 -0.78 -3.27
CA ILE A 195 -5.32 -1.94 -3.62
C ILE A 195 -5.88 -2.57 -2.35
N GLY A 196 -7.22 -2.64 -2.20
CA GLY A 196 -7.86 -3.25 -1.05
C GLY A 196 -7.53 -2.53 0.27
N MET A 197 -7.47 -1.19 0.28
CA MET A 197 -7.18 -0.38 1.46
C MET A 197 -8.23 -0.56 2.56
N GLY A 198 -7.78 -0.73 3.81
CA GLY A 198 -8.68 -0.88 4.97
C GLY A 198 -8.94 -2.33 5.37
N ALA A 199 -8.20 -3.28 4.80
CA ALA A 199 -8.23 -4.68 5.20
C ALA A 199 -7.69 -4.85 6.63
N THR A 200 -8.53 -5.34 7.53
CA THR A 200 -8.21 -5.69 8.93
C THR A 200 -8.81 -7.05 9.27
N ASP A 201 -8.43 -7.63 10.40
CA ASP A 201 -9.04 -8.85 10.87
C ASP A 201 -10.46 -8.64 11.41
N TYR A 202 -11.17 -9.74 11.61
CA TYR A 202 -12.54 -9.72 12.16
C TYR A 202 -12.59 -8.96 13.49
N LYS A 203 -13.54 -8.04 13.60
CA LYS A 203 -13.72 -7.12 14.75
C LYS A 203 -12.57 -6.15 15.02
N GLN A 204 -11.52 -6.11 14.22
CA GLN A 204 -10.49 -5.08 14.31
C GLN A 204 -10.90 -3.83 13.50
N LYS A 205 -10.50 -2.66 14.00
CA LYS A 205 -10.71 -1.38 13.32
C LYS A 205 -9.39 -0.86 12.78
N VAL A 206 -9.45 -0.08 11.72
CA VAL A 206 -8.29 0.70 11.26
C VAL A 206 -7.89 1.64 12.39
N ILE A 207 -6.65 1.50 12.89
CA ILE A 207 -6.15 2.31 14.02
C ILE A 207 -5.68 3.67 13.55
N LYS A 208 -4.90 3.69 12.44
CA LYS A 208 -4.39 4.93 11.88
C LYS A 208 -5.25 5.35 10.71
N ARG A 209 -5.64 6.61 10.69
CA ARG A 209 -6.34 7.24 9.58
C ARG A 209 -5.46 7.19 8.31
N PHE A 210 -6.08 7.03 7.15
CA PHE A 210 -5.43 7.24 5.87
C PHE A 210 -5.32 8.74 5.59
N PRO A 211 -4.11 9.30 5.35
CA PRO A 211 -3.92 10.73 5.12
C PRO A 211 -4.29 11.16 3.68
N LEU A 212 -5.33 10.56 3.09
CA LEU A 212 -5.74 10.79 1.70
C LEU A 212 -6.23 12.20 1.43
N ASP A 213 -6.66 12.91 2.48
CA ASP A 213 -7.15 14.30 2.41
C ASP A 213 -6.02 15.35 2.34
N ILE A 214 -4.80 14.96 2.71
CA ILE A 214 -3.63 15.84 2.66
C ILE A 214 -2.61 15.44 1.58
N MET A 215 -2.83 14.33 0.89
CA MET A 215 -1.98 13.91 -0.23
C MET A 215 -2.14 14.86 -1.41
N LEU A 216 -1.00 15.29 -1.97
CA LEU A 216 -0.92 16.21 -3.11
C LEU A 216 -0.84 15.44 -4.43
N LYS A 217 -0.25 14.24 -4.41
CA LYS A 217 -0.13 13.41 -5.61
C LYS A 217 -1.42 12.68 -5.93
N PRO A 218 -1.68 12.36 -7.20
CA PRO A 218 -2.85 11.58 -7.59
C PRO A 218 -2.93 10.24 -6.88
N VAL A 219 -4.13 9.87 -6.43
CA VAL A 219 -4.43 8.61 -5.75
C VAL A 219 -5.45 7.80 -6.52
N LEU A 220 -5.15 6.53 -6.79
CA LEU A 220 -6.12 5.52 -7.23
C LEU A 220 -6.45 4.59 -6.05
N ASP A 221 -7.67 4.61 -5.59
CA ASP A 221 -8.23 3.60 -4.68
C ASP A 221 -8.92 2.51 -5.51
N VAL A 222 -8.38 1.30 -5.54
CA VAL A 222 -8.94 0.18 -6.29
C VAL A 222 -9.19 -1.02 -5.39
N TYR A 223 -10.35 -1.68 -5.54
CA TYR A 223 -10.71 -2.84 -4.75
C TYR A 223 -11.65 -3.79 -5.50
N GLY A 224 -11.70 -5.02 -5.07
CA GLY A 224 -12.62 -6.03 -5.61
C GLY A 224 -14.06 -5.79 -5.13
N GLU A 225 -15.04 -6.07 -5.99
CA GLU A 225 -16.47 -5.98 -5.61
C GLU A 225 -16.80 -6.89 -4.41
N ARG A 226 -16.09 -8.03 -4.29
CA ARG A 226 -16.20 -9.00 -3.19
C ARG A 226 -15.01 -8.95 -2.24
N ASP A 227 -14.38 -7.79 -2.12
CA ASP A 227 -13.27 -7.56 -1.18
C ASP A 227 -13.74 -7.72 0.27
N PHE A 228 -12.81 -7.76 1.22
CA PHE A 228 -13.14 -7.86 2.63
C PHE A 228 -14.17 -6.80 3.07
N PRO A 229 -15.12 -7.16 3.95
CA PRO A 229 -16.17 -6.22 4.37
C PRO A 229 -15.64 -4.87 4.91
N GLY A 230 -14.45 -4.85 5.52
CA GLY A 230 -13.79 -3.63 5.97
C GLY A 230 -13.41 -2.72 4.82
N VAL A 231 -12.86 -3.28 3.75
CA VAL A 231 -12.45 -2.53 2.55
C VAL A 231 -13.65 -1.90 1.87
N VAL A 232 -14.70 -2.70 1.62
CA VAL A 232 -15.93 -2.24 0.95
C VAL A 232 -16.64 -1.18 1.79
N ARG A 233 -16.81 -1.41 3.10
CA ARG A 233 -17.49 -0.48 4.00
C ARG A 233 -16.79 0.87 4.10
N LEU A 234 -15.45 0.90 4.05
CA LEU A 234 -14.65 2.12 4.17
C LEU A 234 -14.46 2.85 2.83
N SER A 235 -14.97 2.35 1.72
CA SER A 235 -14.75 2.92 0.38
C SER A 235 -15.29 4.34 0.27
N GLU A 236 -16.50 4.61 0.77
CA GLU A 236 -17.08 5.94 0.77
C GLU A 236 -16.26 6.95 1.59
N SER A 237 -15.74 6.52 2.74
CA SER A 237 -14.90 7.37 3.59
C SER A 237 -13.56 7.69 2.90
N ARG A 238 -12.95 6.70 2.23
CA ARG A 238 -11.73 6.93 1.45
C ARG A 238 -11.98 7.89 0.29
N LYS A 239 -13.11 7.71 -0.41
CA LYS A 239 -13.51 8.62 -1.48
C LYS A 239 -13.68 10.04 -0.96
N ALA A 240 -14.37 10.23 0.16
CA ALA A 240 -14.57 11.54 0.77
C ALA A 240 -13.23 12.23 1.14
N LEU A 241 -12.26 11.48 1.67
CA LEU A 241 -10.93 12.00 1.96
C LEU A 241 -10.20 12.43 0.68
N MET A 242 -10.25 11.63 -0.38
CA MET A 242 -9.67 12.00 -1.68
C MET A 242 -10.35 13.23 -2.29
N ASP A 243 -11.66 13.40 -2.11
CA ASP A 243 -12.38 14.59 -2.57
C ASP A 243 -11.94 15.85 -1.79
N ILE A 244 -11.65 15.72 -0.48
CA ILE A 244 -11.15 16.82 0.38
C ILE A 244 -9.75 17.28 -0.10
N SER A 245 -8.86 16.38 -0.52
CA SER A 245 -7.55 16.75 -1.04
C SER A 245 -7.63 17.65 -2.28
N GLY A 246 -8.75 17.64 -2.98
CA GLY A 246 -9.02 18.47 -4.15
C GLY A 246 -8.28 18.06 -5.42
N ASN A 247 -7.48 17.00 -5.41
CA ASN A 247 -6.76 16.55 -6.61
C ASN A 247 -7.75 15.92 -7.60
N LYS A 248 -7.97 16.58 -8.73
CA LYS A 248 -8.93 16.17 -9.76
C LYS A 248 -8.54 14.88 -10.51
N LYS A 249 -7.31 14.41 -10.36
CA LYS A 249 -6.81 13.16 -10.92
C LYS A 249 -7.05 11.96 -10.00
N ASN A 250 -7.52 12.17 -8.76
CA ASN A 250 -7.94 11.10 -7.87
C ASN A 250 -9.06 10.27 -8.48
N ALA A 251 -9.00 8.96 -8.27
CA ALA A 251 -10.02 8.04 -8.77
C ALA A 251 -10.28 6.89 -7.79
N GLN A 252 -11.52 6.40 -7.78
CA GLN A 252 -11.88 5.16 -7.10
C GLN A 252 -12.44 4.18 -8.14
N LYS A 253 -11.99 2.93 -8.11
CA LYS A 253 -12.39 1.88 -9.06
C LYS A 253 -12.72 0.58 -8.36
N VAL A 254 -13.81 -0.06 -8.78
CA VAL A 254 -14.22 -1.38 -8.31
C VAL A 254 -13.97 -2.40 -9.43
N ILE A 255 -13.28 -3.48 -9.11
CA ILE A 255 -13.08 -4.58 -10.05
C ILE A 255 -14.23 -5.56 -9.84
N LYS A 256 -15.12 -5.62 -10.82
CA LYS A 256 -16.33 -6.44 -10.77
C LYS A 256 -15.99 -7.92 -10.64
N GLY A 257 -16.65 -8.61 -9.72
CA GLY A 257 -16.48 -10.04 -9.47
C GLY A 257 -15.19 -10.44 -8.74
N ALA A 258 -14.23 -9.53 -8.53
CA ALA A 258 -12.97 -9.84 -7.86
C ALA A 258 -13.12 -9.89 -6.34
N ASP A 259 -12.37 -10.80 -5.70
CA ASP A 259 -12.14 -10.84 -4.27
C ASP A 259 -10.91 -9.98 -3.88
N HIS A 260 -10.49 -10.03 -2.61
CA HIS A 260 -9.30 -9.33 -2.12
C HIS A 260 -7.99 -9.77 -2.81
N TYR A 261 -7.94 -11.00 -3.30
CA TYR A 261 -6.73 -11.61 -3.85
C TYR A 261 -6.72 -11.70 -5.38
N TYR A 262 -7.79 -11.24 -6.03
CA TYR A 262 -7.95 -11.27 -7.50
C TYR A 262 -7.70 -12.65 -8.11
N LYS A 263 -8.22 -13.68 -7.46
CA LYS A 263 -8.00 -15.10 -7.86
C LYS A 263 -8.89 -15.55 -9.00
N GLU A 264 -9.99 -14.86 -9.23
CA GLU A 264 -10.91 -15.19 -10.34
C GLU A 264 -10.22 -14.95 -11.67
N GLU A 265 -10.54 -15.80 -12.64
CA GLU A 265 -10.02 -15.72 -14.01
C GLU A 265 -10.18 -14.30 -14.59
N GLY A 266 -9.11 -13.74 -15.14
CA GLY A 266 -9.07 -12.40 -15.70
C GLY A 266 -9.14 -11.24 -14.70
N SER A 267 -9.30 -11.49 -13.39
CA SER A 267 -9.37 -10.42 -12.38
C SER A 267 -8.04 -9.68 -12.22
N ALA A 268 -6.93 -10.41 -12.24
CA ALA A 268 -5.60 -9.82 -12.16
C ALA A 268 -5.29 -8.96 -13.40
N ASP A 269 -5.62 -9.45 -14.60
CA ASP A 269 -5.43 -8.72 -15.86
C ASP A 269 -6.28 -7.44 -15.90
N ASN A 270 -7.52 -7.52 -15.37
CA ASN A 270 -8.38 -6.34 -15.27
C ASN A 270 -7.83 -5.33 -14.28
N LEU A 271 -7.27 -5.77 -13.15
CA LEU A 271 -6.58 -4.90 -12.19
C LEU A 271 -5.40 -4.17 -12.85
N ILE A 272 -4.51 -4.91 -13.54
CA ILE A 272 -3.37 -4.37 -14.28
C ILE A 272 -3.83 -3.34 -15.30
N LYS A 273 -4.85 -3.68 -16.11
CA LYS A 273 -5.42 -2.77 -17.12
C LYS A 273 -5.97 -1.49 -16.51
N VAL A 274 -6.69 -1.58 -15.40
CA VAL A 274 -7.27 -0.41 -14.71
C VAL A 274 -6.16 0.50 -14.19
N ILE A 275 -5.12 -0.06 -13.57
CA ILE A 275 -3.97 0.68 -13.06
C ILE A 275 -3.21 1.36 -14.22
N ASP A 276 -2.81 0.60 -15.25
CA ASP A 276 -2.05 1.15 -16.37
C ASP A 276 -2.84 2.24 -17.14
N THR A 277 -4.14 2.02 -17.34
CA THR A 277 -5.01 3.00 -18.00
C THR A 277 -5.07 4.30 -17.19
N TRP A 278 -5.25 4.23 -15.87
CA TRP A 278 -5.30 5.42 -15.02
C TRP A 278 -3.97 6.15 -15.01
N LEU A 279 -2.86 5.44 -14.82
CA LEU A 279 -1.50 6.01 -14.82
C LEU A 279 -1.17 6.69 -16.15
N SER A 280 -1.55 6.09 -17.28
CA SER A 280 -1.33 6.64 -18.62
C SER A 280 -2.11 7.94 -18.86
N ASN A 281 -3.21 8.17 -18.15
CA ASN A 281 -4.02 9.38 -18.22
C ASN A 281 -3.57 10.50 -17.26
N LEU A 282 -2.53 10.27 -16.45
CA LEU A 282 -1.99 11.30 -15.55
C LEU A 282 -1.06 12.30 -16.26
N LYS A 283 -0.65 11.99 -17.47
CA LYS A 283 0.25 12.82 -18.31
C LYS A 283 -0.37 14.15 -18.69
#